data_c2d5a8a23e72b8469412e845dd4af0cc
#
_entry.id   c2d5a8a23e72b8469412e845dd4af0cc
#
_cell.length_a   1.000
_cell.length_b   1.000
_cell.length_c   1.000
_cell.angle_alpha   90.00
_cell.angle_beta   90.00
_cell.angle_gamma   90.00
#
_symmetry.space_group_name_H-M   'P 1'
#
loop_
_entity.id
_entity.type
_entity.pdbx_description
1 polymer ?
#
loop_
_entity_poly.entity_id
_entity_poly.type
_entity_poly.pdbx_seq_one_letter_code
_entity_poly.pdbx_strand_id
1 'polypeptide(L)'
;KNGAGKTNFVRAVATLRNFVLAGRLPQRAAELWCKIDDKNEGWPTDFEIAFIADRNLYEYRISLVLATGIIIKEELVHVVGNRHTKLFYKERPQSPYVFHHSIKGQNKDIEVLSRTFAMSGKPFLFSINHNTAGFFATNKEALALQKAFLWFKDTLEVIFPDQPLQETSLLRYEICKDEFAQLLKDFDTGIEGIGLEPVSREKVFETLDLRTQQKLNLEMALVSPIIQFSPNPQGQTTNFYATVIRSRRNIFIITMEKDKDFHFYAVKFVHNLGGKEIEFSMESESDGTHRLFQLLEILICKKEKVYIMDEINRSLHPKLTVQFVKKYFLNAKGRRIQLVTTTHESRLMSHDIVRRDEIWIADKNDDDSTKLFSLEDEQVRIDKVLDQNYMDNVWGGVPVFKDAE
;
A
#
# COMPACT_ATOMS: atom_id res chain seq x y z
N LYS A 1 7.76 -21.28 -2.79
CA LYS A 1 6.89 -22.27 -3.46
C LYS A 1 5.65 -21.59 -4.00
N ASN A 2 5.19 -21.96 -5.20
CA ASN A 2 3.89 -21.52 -5.71
C ASN A 2 2.79 -22.14 -4.83
N GLY A 3 1.72 -21.37 -4.58
CA GLY A 3 0.62 -21.85 -3.75
C GLY A 3 0.90 -21.91 -2.24
N ALA A 4 2.07 -21.45 -1.77
CA ALA A 4 2.41 -21.46 -0.33
C ALA A 4 1.71 -20.38 0.50
N GLY A 5 0.87 -19.53 -0.11
CA GLY A 5 0.07 -18.53 0.62
C GLY A 5 0.66 -17.11 0.67
N LYS A 6 1.78 -16.82 -0.02
CA LYS A 6 2.39 -15.47 -0.07
C LYS A 6 1.38 -14.38 -0.46
N THR A 7 0.66 -14.57 -1.56
CA THR A 7 -0.39 -13.65 -2.02
C THR A 7 -1.55 -13.56 -1.01
N ASN A 8 -1.86 -14.63 -0.26
CA ASN A 8 -2.90 -14.59 0.76
C ASN A 8 -2.53 -13.68 1.93
N PHE A 9 -1.26 -13.64 2.32
CA PHE A 9 -0.76 -12.66 3.29
C PHE A 9 -1.03 -11.22 2.82
N VAL A 10 -0.64 -10.90 1.58
CA VAL A 10 -0.89 -9.56 1.00
C VAL A 10 -2.39 -9.25 0.93
N ARG A 11 -3.22 -10.23 0.54
CA ARG A 11 -4.69 -10.11 0.52
C ARG A 11 -5.27 -9.87 1.90
N ALA A 12 -4.75 -10.53 2.94
CA ALA A 12 -5.20 -10.32 4.32
C ALA A 12 -4.98 -8.86 4.75
N VAL A 13 -3.77 -8.31 4.51
CA VAL A 13 -3.48 -6.89 4.80
C VAL A 13 -4.37 -5.95 3.98
N ALA A 14 -4.58 -6.24 2.70
CA ALA A 14 -5.47 -5.45 1.83
C ALA A 14 -6.93 -5.49 2.33
N THR A 15 -7.41 -6.65 2.77
CA THR A 15 -8.77 -6.82 3.30
C THR A 15 -8.96 -6.00 4.57
N LEU A 16 -8.02 -6.10 5.51
CA LEU A 16 -8.04 -5.30 6.73
C LEU A 16 -8.03 -3.80 6.43
N ARG A 17 -7.09 -3.34 5.60
CA ARG A 17 -6.99 -1.93 5.20
C ARG A 17 -8.30 -1.43 4.58
N ASN A 18 -8.84 -2.16 3.61
CA ASN A 18 -10.08 -1.78 2.94
C ASN A 18 -11.28 -1.76 3.89
N PHE A 19 -11.34 -2.70 4.83
CA PHE A 19 -12.41 -2.73 5.83
C PHE A 19 -12.35 -1.51 6.75
N VAL A 20 -11.16 -1.15 7.24
CA VAL A 20 -10.94 0.06 8.05
C VAL A 20 -11.27 1.33 7.28
N LEU A 21 -10.94 1.41 5.98
CA LEU A 21 -11.12 2.63 5.19
C LEU A 21 -12.52 2.78 4.60
N ALA A 22 -13.19 1.69 4.22
CA ALA A 22 -14.47 1.72 3.54
C ALA A 22 -15.66 1.37 4.46
N GLY A 23 -15.40 0.86 5.68
CA GLY A 23 -16.43 0.41 6.62
C GLY A 23 -17.22 -0.80 6.13
N ARG A 24 -16.75 -1.47 5.09
CA ARG A 24 -17.34 -2.69 4.53
C ARG A 24 -16.26 -3.57 3.97
N LEU A 25 -16.45 -4.88 4.06
CA LEU A 25 -15.57 -5.84 3.43
C LEU A 25 -15.60 -5.70 1.89
N PRO A 26 -14.47 -5.97 1.21
CA PRO A 26 -14.47 -6.13 -0.24
C PRO A 26 -15.47 -7.19 -0.69
N GLN A 27 -16.04 -7.03 -1.88
CA GLN A 27 -17.11 -7.90 -2.39
C GLN A 27 -16.77 -9.40 -2.38
N ARG A 28 -15.49 -9.78 -2.52
CA ARG A 28 -15.04 -11.18 -2.49
C ARG A 28 -14.46 -11.61 -1.14
N ALA A 29 -14.47 -10.76 -0.12
CA ALA A 29 -13.91 -11.11 1.19
C ALA A 29 -14.69 -12.23 1.87
N ALA A 30 -16.00 -12.33 1.60
CA ALA A 30 -16.82 -13.44 2.08
C ALA A 30 -16.35 -14.83 1.61
N GLU A 31 -15.53 -14.91 0.56
CA GLU A 31 -14.99 -16.16 0.03
C GLU A 31 -13.56 -16.44 0.56
N LEU A 32 -12.97 -15.54 1.36
CA LEU A 32 -11.57 -15.62 1.79
C LEU A 32 -11.37 -16.35 3.11
N TRP A 33 -12.41 -16.94 3.70
CA TRP A 33 -12.26 -17.78 4.88
C TRP A 33 -11.42 -19.04 4.58
N CYS A 34 -10.79 -19.60 5.61
CA CYS A 34 -9.93 -20.77 5.46
C CYS A 34 -10.73 -22.02 5.08
N LYS A 35 -10.57 -22.50 3.86
CA LYS A 35 -11.36 -23.61 3.26
C LYS A 35 -10.83 -25.02 3.58
N ILE A 36 -9.94 -25.14 4.55
CA ILE A 36 -9.44 -26.44 5.03
C ILE A 36 -10.57 -27.22 5.74
N ASP A 37 -11.46 -26.52 6.44
CA ASP A 37 -12.65 -27.07 7.07
C ASP A 37 -13.85 -26.14 6.79
N ASP A 38 -14.97 -26.71 6.31
CA ASP A 38 -16.20 -25.97 5.98
C ASP A 38 -16.79 -25.22 7.19
N LYS A 39 -16.52 -25.69 8.41
CA LYS A 39 -16.91 -24.99 9.64
C LYS A 39 -16.27 -23.62 9.78
N ASN A 40 -15.13 -23.41 9.13
CA ASN A 40 -14.41 -22.13 9.18
C ASN A 40 -15.17 -20.97 8.51
N GLU A 41 -16.18 -21.25 7.67
CA GLU A 41 -17.05 -20.22 7.10
C GLU A 41 -17.72 -19.34 8.17
N GLY A 42 -18.18 -19.98 9.26
CA GLY A 42 -18.81 -19.31 10.38
C GLY A 42 -17.85 -18.87 11.49
N TRP A 43 -16.56 -19.19 11.38
CA TRP A 43 -15.59 -18.88 12.42
C TRP A 43 -14.95 -17.52 12.21
N PRO A 44 -14.58 -16.84 13.32
CA PRO A 44 -13.89 -15.57 13.23
C PRO A 44 -12.50 -15.73 12.60
N THR A 45 -12.13 -14.74 11.80
CA THR A 45 -10.77 -14.51 11.34
C THR A 45 -10.18 -13.37 12.15
N ASP A 46 -9.00 -13.59 12.73
CA ASP A 46 -8.29 -12.61 13.54
C ASP A 46 -7.25 -11.88 12.68
N PHE A 47 -7.30 -10.56 12.74
CA PHE A 47 -6.29 -9.69 12.16
C PHE A 47 -5.60 -8.92 13.28
N GLU A 48 -4.28 -8.93 13.27
CA GLU A 48 -3.46 -8.14 14.17
C GLU A 48 -2.37 -7.42 13.38
N ILE A 49 -2.22 -6.11 13.64
CA ILE A 49 -1.18 -5.30 13.02
C ILE A 49 -0.61 -4.32 14.04
N ALA A 50 0.72 -4.32 14.18
CA ALA A 50 1.46 -3.33 14.93
C ALA A 50 2.07 -2.30 13.97
N PHE A 51 1.92 -1.01 14.28
CA PHE A 51 2.38 0.06 13.40
C PHE A 51 2.75 1.33 14.18
N ILE A 52 3.59 2.15 13.56
CA ILE A 52 3.98 3.45 14.10
C ILE A 52 3.22 4.55 13.36
N ALA A 53 2.44 5.33 14.09
CA ALA A 53 1.76 6.52 13.58
C ALA A 53 2.17 7.73 14.43
N ASP A 54 2.69 8.78 13.78
CA ASP A 54 3.16 10.00 14.46
C ASP A 54 4.08 9.69 15.68
N ARG A 55 5.08 8.83 15.45
CA ARG A 55 6.09 8.38 16.44
C ARG A 55 5.55 7.56 17.62
N ASN A 56 4.29 7.14 17.59
CA ASN A 56 3.68 6.30 18.61
C ASN A 56 3.43 4.91 18.05
N LEU A 57 3.71 3.88 18.83
CA LEU A 57 3.44 2.49 18.49
C LEU A 57 2.00 2.14 18.87
N TYR A 58 1.27 1.59 17.92
CA TYR A 58 -0.09 1.09 18.09
C TYR A 58 -0.19 -0.36 17.66
N GLU A 59 -1.07 -1.11 18.32
CA GLU A 59 -1.52 -2.43 17.91
C GLU A 59 -3.02 -2.35 17.65
N TYR A 60 -3.43 -2.70 16.45
CA TYR A 60 -4.84 -2.80 16.08
C TYR A 60 -5.20 -4.25 15.85
N ARG A 61 -6.22 -4.72 16.55
CA ARG A 61 -6.71 -6.08 16.48
C ARG A 61 -8.19 -6.08 16.17
N ILE A 62 -8.61 -6.92 15.24
CA ILE A 62 -10.01 -7.12 14.90
C ILE A 62 -10.27 -8.58 14.58
N SER A 63 -11.33 -9.11 15.19
CA SER A 63 -11.84 -10.46 14.97
C SER A 63 -13.22 -10.36 14.33
N LEU A 64 -13.39 -10.95 13.16
CA LEU A 64 -14.65 -10.88 12.42
C LEU A 64 -14.93 -12.15 11.62
N VAL A 65 -16.19 -12.47 11.42
CA VAL A 65 -16.62 -13.54 10.51
C VAL A 65 -16.63 -13.00 9.09
N LEU A 66 -15.71 -13.46 8.24
CA LEU A 66 -15.55 -12.95 6.86
C LEU A 66 -16.81 -13.14 6.02
N ALA A 67 -17.51 -14.27 6.15
CA ALA A 67 -18.72 -14.58 5.39
C ALA A 67 -19.86 -13.58 5.64
N THR A 68 -19.96 -13.03 6.86
CA THR A 68 -21.08 -12.16 7.27
C THR A 68 -20.66 -10.73 7.54
N GLY A 69 -19.38 -10.47 7.73
CA GLY A 69 -18.85 -9.16 8.15
C GLY A 69 -19.11 -8.81 9.61
N ILE A 70 -19.58 -9.77 10.42
CA ILE A 70 -19.88 -9.53 11.85
C ILE A 70 -18.59 -9.38 12.62
N ILE A 71 -18.39 -8.22 13.25
CA ILE A 71 -17.26 -7.95 14.13
C ILE A 71 -17.53 -8.55 15.51
N ILE A 72 -16.67 -9.50 15.90
CA ILE A 72 -16.73 -10.15 17.23
C ILE A 72 -15.96 -9.32 18.25
N LYS A 73 -14.72 -8.97 17.93
CA LYS A 73 -13.82 -8.16 18.77
C LYS A 73 -13.16 -7.07 17.95
N GLU A 74 -12.87 -5.96 18.58
CA GLU A 74 -12.09 -4.89 17.99
C GLU A 74 -11.38 -4.12 19.11
N GLU A 75 -10.08 -3.86 18.96
CA GLU A 75 -9.34 -3.05 19.91
C GLU A 75 -8.22 -2.26 19.25
N LEU A 76 -7.89 -1.12 19.84
CA LEU A 76 -6.70 -0.34 19.54
C LEU A 76 -5.91 -0.14 20.82
N VAL A 77 -4.65 -0.54 20.80
CA VAL A 77 -3.72 -0.47 21.92
C VAL A 77 -2.61 0.52 21.60
N HIS A 78 -2.31 1.42 22.51
CA HIS A 78 -1.13 2.29 22.46
C HIS A 78 -0.04 1.65 23.31
N VAL A 79 1.16 1.50 22.74
CA VAL A 79 2.29 0.83 23.37
C VAL A 79 3.40 1.83 23.67
N VAL A 80 3.80 1.92 24.95
CA VAL A 80 4.91 2.76 25.39
C VAL A 80 5.84 1.92 26.27
N GLY A 81 7.00 1.57 25.74
CA GLY A 81 7.87 0.57 26.38
C GLY A 81 7.13 -0.74 26.61
N ASN A 82 7.06 -1.20 27.85
CA ASN A 82 6.33 -2.43 28.23
C ASN A 82 4.86 -2.16 28.62
N ARG A 83 4.38 -0.93 28.51
CA ARG A 83 3.02 -0.57 28.89
C ARG A 83 2.10 -0.61 27.69
N HIS A 84 1.09 -1.49 27.73
CA HIS A 84 0.03 -1.60 26.74
C HIS A 84 -1.25 -0.96 27.29
N THR A 85 -1.75 0.09 26.61
CA THR A 85 -2.94 0.82 27.02
C THR A 85 -4.02 0.65 25.96
N LYS A 86 -5.10 -0.07 26.25
CA LYS A 86 -6.25 -0.20 25.36
C LYS A 86 -6.95 1.16 25.26
N LEU A 87 -6.87 1.82 24.12
CA LEU A 87 -7.53 3.09 23.87
C LEU A 87 -9.04 2.91 23.73
N PHE A 88 -9.43 1.88 23.01
CA PHE A 88 -10.80 1.34 22.99
C PHE A 88 -10.78 -0.16 22.74
N TYR A 89 -11.85 -0.83 23.13
CA TYR A 89 -12.08 -2.25 22.84
C TYR A 89 -13.55 -2.64 22.87
N LYS A 90 -13.89 -3.71 22.16
CA LYS A 90 -15.14 -4.44 22.16
C LYS A 90 -14.86 -5.93 22.15
N GLU A 91 -15.54 -6.73 22.98
CA GLU A 91 -15.27 -8.16 23.14
C GLU A 91 -16.38 -9.10 22.64
N ARG A 92 -17.55 -8.55 22.32
CA ARG A 92 -18.71 -9.33 21.84
C ARG A 92 -19.44 -8.58 20.72
N PRO A 93 -20.11 -9.30 19.79
CA PRO A 93 -20.98 -8.66 18.82
C PRO A 93 -21.99 -7.75 19.51
N GLN A 94 -22.24 -6.57 18.93
CA GLN A 94 -23.21 -5.60 19.42
C GLN A 94 -22.99 -5.03 20.84
N SER A 95 -21.95 -5.45 21.57
CA SER A 95 -21.59 -4.82 22.83
C SER A 95 -21.07 -3.41 22.59
N PRO A 96 -21.35 -2.43 23.48
CA PRO A 96 -20.77 -1.10 23.39
C PRO A 96 -19.25 -1.13 23.43
N TYR A 97 -18.61 -0.18 22.77
CA TYR A 97 -17.16 0.01 22.91
C TYR A 97 -16.83 0.59 24.29
N VAL A 98 -15.79 0.10 24.91
CA VAL A 98 -15.22 0.60 26.15
C VAL A 98 -13.98 1.42 25.84
N PHE A 99 -13.85 2.60 26.45
CA PHE A 99 -12.76 3.53 26.22
C PHE A 99 -11.88 3.70 27.42
N HIS A 100 -10.57 3.88 27.16
CA HIS A 100 -9.66 4.32 28.22
C HIS A 100 -10.06 5.73 28.70
N HIS A 101 -9.82 6.00 29.99
CA HIS A 101 -10.21 7.28 30.58
C HIS A 101 -9.55 8.50 29.88
N SER A 102 -8.35 8.34 29.32
CA SER A 102 -7.67 9.41 28.57
C SER A 102 -8.38 9.76 27.24
N ILE A 103 -9.16 8.83 26.67
CA ILE A 103 -9.98 9.07 25.46
C ILE A 103 -11.38 9.53 25.84
N LYS A 104 -11.93 8.93 26.91
CA LYS A 104 -13.29 9.21 27.35
C LYS A 104 -13.41 10.65 27.89
N GLY A 105 -12.43 11.12 28.66
CA GLY A 105 -12.48 12.41 29.30
C GLY A 105 -13.81 12.65 30.02
N GLN A 106 -14.37 13.88 29.88
CA GLN A 106 -15.72 14.23 30.31
C GLN A 106 -16.76 14.18 29.16
N ASN A 107 -16.38 13.58 28.01
CA ASN A 107 -17.16 13.64 26.80
C ASN A 107 -18.28 12.59 26.78
N LYS A 108 -19.51 13.05 27.01
CA LYS A 108 -20.70 12.20 26.91
C LYS A 108 -20.99 11.72 25.49
N ASP A 109 -20.52 12.45 24.47
CA ASP A 109 -20.79 12.11 23.08
C ASP A 109 -20.13 10.79 22.70
N ILE A 110 -18.93 10.50 23.25
CA ILE A 110 -18.23 9.24 22.96
C ILE A 110 -18.99 8.01 23.47
N GLU A 111 -19.76 8.13 24.56
CA GLU A 111 -20.60 7.04 25.06
C GLU A 111 -21.79 6.77 24.12
N VAL A 112 -22.42 7.81 23.60
CA VAL A 112 -23.49 7.69 22.61
C VAL A 112 -22.93 7.06 21.33
N LEU A 113 -21.80 7.56 20.83
CA LEU A 113 -21.14 7.03 19.66
C LEU A 113 -20.74 5.56 19.83
N SER A 114 -20.30 5.16 21.04
CA SER A 114 -19.92 3.77 21.33
C SER A 114 -21.07 2.79 21.09
N ARG A 115 -22.27 3.14 21.54
CA ARG A 115 -23.48 2.31 21.38
C ARG A 115 -23.94 2.30 19.93
N THR A 116 -24.01 3.47 19.31
CA THR A 116 -24.43 3.63 17.92
C THR A 116 -23.53 2.85 16.96
N PHE A 117 -22.21 2.97 17.12
CA PHE A 117 -21.28 2.30 16.22
C PHE A 117 -21.14 0.80 16.49
N ALA A 118 -21.37 0.34 17.72
CA ALA A 118 -21.40 -1.08 18.03
C ALA A 118 -22.43 -1.87 17.20
N MET A 119 -23.54 -1.20 16.83
CA MET A 119 -24.65 -1.79 16.06
C MET A 119 -24.45 -1.65 14.54
N SER A 120 -23.48 -0.85 14.09
CA SER A 120 -23.32 -0.49 12.66
C SER A 120 -22.73 -1.62 11.80
N GLY A 121 -22.12 -2.65 12.39
CA GLY A 121 -21.35 -3.67 11.67
C GLY A 121 -20.08 -3.16 11.00
N LYS A 122 -19.69 -1.91 11.29
CA LYS A 122 -18.50 -1.26 10.71
C LYS A 122 -17.40 -1.14 11.77
N PRO A 123 -16.11 -1.13 11.35
CA PRO A 123 -15.01 -0.85 12.27
C PRO A 123 -15.23 0.48 13.00
N PHE A 124 -14.85 0.53 14.27
CA PHE A 124 -14.98 1.76 15.05
C PHE A 124 -14.08 2.87 14.47
N LEU A 125 -12.85 2.52 14.06
CA LEU A 125 -11.95 3.48 13.41
C LEU A 125 -12.56 4.11 12.16
N PHE A 126 -13.30 3.34 11.33
CA PHE A 126 -14.04 3.88 10.22
C PHE A 126 -15.13 4.84 10.71
N SER A 127 -15.96 4.38 11.63
CA SER A 127 -17.17 5.06 12.05
C SER A 127 -16.87 6.41 12.69
N ILE A 128 -15.85 6.48 13.58
CA ILE A 128 -15.45 7.72 14.27
C ILE A 128 -14.81 8.73 13.32
N ASN A 129 -14.16 8.28 12.23
CA ASN A 129 -13.51 9.19 11.29
C ASN A 129 -14.43 9.69 10.15
N HIS A 130 -15.56 9.03 9.90
CA HIS A 130 -16.49 9.40 8.81
C HIS A 130 -17.80 10.04 9.28
N ASN A 131 -18.28 9.69 10.47
CA ASN A 131 -19.62 10.08 10.92
C ASN A 131 -19.62 11.19 11.97
N THR A 132 -18.46 11.80 12.25
CA THR A 132 -18.33 12.77 13.33
C THR A 132 -17.60 14.02 12.85
N ALA A 133 -18.28 14.81 12.01
CA ALA A 133 -17.72 16.08 11.52
C ALA A 133 -17.31 16.99 12.69
N GLY A 134 -16.06 17.44 12.68
CA GLY A 134 -15.52 18.33 13.72
C GLY A 134 -15.21 17.67 15.08
N PHE A 135 -15.49 16.36 15.26
CA PHE A 135 -15.27 15.69 16.55
C PHE A 135 -13.83 15.85 17.06
N PHE A 136 -12.82 15.63 16.23
CA PHE A 136 -11.43 15.75 16.64
C PHE A 136 -10.94 17.18 16.83
N ALA A 137 -11.66 18.18 16.33
CA ALA A 137 -11.34 19.58 16.58
C ALA A 137 -11.61 19.97 18.04
N THR A 138 -12.67 19.39 18.64
CA THR A 138 -13.10 19.62 20.01
C THR A 138 -12.56 18.58 21.00
N ASN A 139 -12.20 17.37 20.52
CA ASN A 139 -11.76 16.23 21.34
C ASN A 139 -10.32 15.85 21.02
N LYS A 140 -9.38 16.67 21.45
CA LYS A 140 -7.95 16.48 21.19
C LYS A 140 -7.39 15.21 21.82
N GLU A 141 -7.96 14.76 22.93
CA GLU A 141 -7.64 13.49 23.59
C GLU A 141 -7.91 12.25 22.72
N ALA A 142 -8.84 12.38 21.78
CA ALA A 142 -9.19 11.32 20.85
C ALA A 142 -8.35 11.32 19.55
N LEU A 143 -7.42 12.25 19.38
CA LEU A 143 -6.59 12.35 18.16
C LEU A 143 -5.80 11.06 17.86
N ALA A 144 -5.49 10.25 18.86
CA ALA A 144 -4.85 8.94 18.65
C ALA A 144 -5.67 8.03 17.72
N LEU A 145 -7.01 8.08 17.80
CA LEU A 145 -7.91 7.32 16.94
C LEU A 145 -7.85 7.82 15.48
N GLN A 146 -7.77 9.14 15.30
CA GLN A 146 -7.60 9.73 13.98
C GLN A 146 -6.24 9.37 13.37
N LYS A 147 -5.16 9.45 14.15
CA LYS A 147 -3.80 9.10 13.70
C LYS A 147 -3.71 7.63 13.27
N ALA A 148 -4.33 6.71 14.04
CA ALA A 148 -4.40 5.32 13.66
C ALA A 148 -5.14 5.11 12.33
N PHE A 149 -6.29 5.77 12.13
CA PHE A 149 -7.03 5.71 10.87
C PHE A 149 -6.23 6.28 9.69
N LEU A 150 -5.57 7.44 9.88
CA LEU A 150 -4.75 8.07 8.85
C LEU A 150 -3.54 7.22 8.48
N TRP A 151 -3.01 6.41 9.40
CA TRP A 151 -1.97 5.45 9.06
C TRP A 151 -2.46 4.43 8.01
N PHE A 152 -3.65 3.85 8.20
CA PHE A 152 -4.24 2.96 7.19
C PHE A 152 -4.53 3.68 5.86
N LYS A 153 -4.91 4.95 5.92
CA LYS A 153 -5.27 5.74 4.74
C LYS A 153 -4.06 6.22 3.96
N ASP A 154 -3.12 6.86 4.64
CA ASP A 154 -2.07 7.67 4.02
C ASP A 154 -0.69 7.00 4.07
N THR A 155 -0.43 6.09 5.02
CA THR A 155 0.88 5.46 5.22
C THR A 155 0.94 4.05 4.66
N LEU A 156 -0.05 3.20 4.95
CA LEU A 156 -0.08 1.83 4.45
C LEU A 156 -0.56 1.79 3.00
N GLU A 157 0.26 1.24 2.12
CA GLU A 157 -0.08 1.00 0.71
C GLU A 157 0.09 -0.47 0.35
N VAL A 158 -0.94 -1.08 -0.25
CA VAL A 158 -0.92 -2.48 -0.67
C VAL A 158 -1.00 -2.54 -2.18
N ILE A 159 -0.03 -3.22 -2.80
CA ILE A 159 0.19 -3.20 -4.24
C ILE A 159 0.13 -4.63 -4.76
N PHE A 160 -0.83 -4.90 -5.65
CA PHE A 160 -0.88 -6.14 -6.41
C PHE A 160 -0.22 -5.99 -7.78
N PRO A 161 0.25 -7.08 -8.41
CA PRO A 161 0.99 -7.02 -9.66
C PRO A 161 0.24 -6.31 -10.79
N ASP A 162 -1.09 -6.45 -10.83
CA ASP A 162 -1.94 -5.88 -11.89
C ASP A 162 -2.57 -4.53 -11.51
N GLN A 163 -2.22 -3.99 -10.32
CA GLN A 163 -2.78 -2.73 -9.85
C GLN A 163 -1.69 -1.65 -9.83
N PRO A 164 -1.95 -0.49 -10.41
CA PRO A 164 -1.05 0.65 -10.28
C PRO A 164 -1.02 1.16 -8.84
N LEU A 165 0.09 1.79 -8.44
CA LEU A 165 0.17 2.56 -7.20
C LEU A 165 -0.95 3.60 -7.14
N GLN A 166 -1.67 3.66 -6.01
CA GLN A 166 -2.85 4.53 -5.87
C GLN A 166 -2.48 5.99 -5.62
N GLU A 167 -1.38 6.23 -4.91
CA GLU A 167 -0.84 7.57 -4.73
C GLU A 167 0.33 7.81 -5.68
N THR A 168 0.27 8.90 -6.37
CA THR A 168 1.29 9.28 -7.32
C THR A 168 2.15 10.37 -6.73
N SER A 169 3.39 10.04 -6.40
CA SER A 169 4.46 11.03 -6.23
C SER A 169 4.72 11.79 -7.54
N LEU A 170 4.16 11.33 -8.66
CA LEU A 170 4.07 12.05 -9.93
C LEU A 170 3.34 13.41 -9.85
N LEU A 171 2.53 13.67 -8.82
CA LEU A 171 2.02 15.01 -8.52
C LEU A 171 3.14 16.05 -8.29
N ARG A 172 4.35 15.57 -8.05
CA ARG A 172 5.57 16.36 -7.98
C ARG A 172 6.42 16.25 -9.25
N TYR A 173 5.83 15.78 -10.34
CA TYR A 173 6.52 15.49 -11.58
C TYR A 173 7.44 16.63 -12.03
N GLU A 174 7.00 17.89 -11.99
CA GLU A 174 7.84 19.03 -12.32
C GLU A 174 9.04 19.21 -11.38
N ILE A 175 8.88 18.79 -10.10
CA ILE A 175 9.94 18.86 -9.09
C ILE A 175 10.90 17.68 -9.21
N CYS A 176 10.41 16.50 -9.64
CA CYS A 176 11.16 15.24 -9.65
C CYS A 176 11.46 14.72 -11.07
N LYS A 177 11.18 15.51 -12.12
CA LYS A 177 11.35 15.09 -13.52
C LYS A 177 12.77 14.59 -13.80
N ASP A 178 13.75 15.36 -13.39
CA ASP A 178 15.16 15.04 -13.63
C ASP A 178 15.61 13.84 -12.79
N GLU A 179 15.18 13.77 -11.52
CA GLU A 179 15.46 12.64 -10.63
C GLU A 179 14.84 11.34 -11.18
N PHE A 180 13.63 11.43 -11.72
CA PHE A 180 12.92 10.30 -12.33
C PHE A 180 13.59 9.82 -13.63
N ALA A 181 13.94 10.77 -14.51
CA ALA A 181 14.66 10.48 -15.75
C ALA A 181 16.03 9.85 -15.46
N GLN A 182 16.75 10.36 -14.47
CA GLN A 182 18.02 9.79 -14.07
C GLN A 182 17.87 8.35 -13.55
N LEU A 183 16.84 8.07 -12.73
CA LEU A 183 16.57 6.72 -12.27
C LEU A 183 16.26 5.77 -13.45
N LEU A 184 15.48 6.19 -14.44
CA LEU A 184 15.20 5.38 -15.62
C LEU A 184 16.46 5.02 -16.40
N LYS A 185 17.38 5.96 -16.55
CA LYS A 185 18.71 5.71 -17.15
C LYS A 185 19.53 4.70 -16.33
N ASP A 186 19.55 4.85 -15.02
CA ASP A 186 20.27 3.97 -14.10
C ASP A 186 19.80 2.50 -14.18
N PHE A 187 18.60 2.27 -14.67
CA PHE A 187 18.02 0.94 -14.85
C PHE A 187 18.16 0.39 -16.29
N ASP A 188 18.92 1.06 -17.14
CA ASP A 188 19.21 0.61 -18.52
C ASP A 188 17.93 0.33 -19.34
N THR A 189 16.97 1.24 -19.24
CA THR A 189 15.66 1.12 -19.93
C THR A 189 15.73 1.62 -21.37
N GLY A 190 16.79 2.32 -21.76
CA GLY A 190 16.88 3.07 -23.01
C GLY A 190 16.07 4.37 -23.01
N ILE A 191 15.37 4.68 -21.90
CA ILE A 191 14.61 5.93 -21.74
C ILE A 191 15.57 7.04 -21.30
N GLU A 192 15.67 8.09 -22.11
CA GLU A 192 16.52 9.25 -21.86
C GLU A 192 15.80 10.36 -21.09
N GLY A 193 14.46 10.39 -21.18
CA GLY A 193 13.66 11.42 -20.56
C GLY A 193 12.18 11.11 -20.54
N ILE A 194 11.43 12.05 -19.96
CA ILE A 194 9.98 12.00 -19.92
C ILE A 194 9.45 13.31 -20.48
N GLY A 195 8.53 13.21 -21.44
CA GLY A 195 7.81 14.31 -22.05
C GLY A 195 6.36 14.38 -21.60
N LEU A 196 5.72 15.52 -21.86
CA LEU A 196 4.29 15.74 -21.67
C LEU A 196 3.69 16.21 -23.01
N GLU A 197 2.81 15.39 -23.57
CA GLU A 197 2.05 15.74 -24.76
C GLU A 197 0.70 16.31 -24.37
N PRO A 198 0.34 17.56 -24.76
CA PRO A 198 -1.01 18.07 -24.59
C PRO A 198 -2.03 17.18 -25.28
N VAL A 199 -3.09 16.82 -24.57
CA VAL A 199 -4.18 15.98 -25.11
C VAL A 199 -5.54 16.57 -24.76
N SER A 200 -6.57 16.24 -25.54
CA SER A 200 -7.92 16.70 -25.24
C SER A 200 -8.52 15.94 -24.05
N ARG A 201 -9.47 16.58 -23.38
CA ARG A 201 -10.24 15.95 -22.29
C ARG A 201 -10.95 14.69 -22.78
N GLU A 202 -11.55 14.72 -23.95
CA GLU A 202 -12.28 13.62 -24.57
C GLU A 202 -11.38 12.40 -24.70
N LYS A 203 -10.16 12.58 -25.24
CA LYS A 203 -9.17 11.50 -25.40
C LYS A 203 -8.81 10.86 -24.06
N VAL A 204 -8.67 11.64 -22.98
CA VAL A 204 -8.42 11.09 -21.64
C VAL A 204 -9.62 10.28 -21.17
N PHE A 205 -10.82 10.84 -21.26
CA PHE A 205 -12.04 10.21 -20.75
C PHE A 205 -12.37 8.91 -21.48
N GLU A 206 -12.14 8.80 -22.78
CA GLU A 206 -12.32 7.58 -23.57
C GLU A 206 -11.49 6.39 -23.04
N THR A 207 -10.34 6.66 -22.42
CA THR A 207 -9.45 5.61 -21.89
C THR A 207 -9.81 5.16 -20.48
N LEU A 208 -10.70 5.87 -19.77
CA LEU A 208 -11.04 5.65 -18.39
C LEU A 208 -12.33 4.84 -18.25
N ASP A 209 -12.41 3.99 -17.22
CA ASP A 209 -13.66 3.36 -16.83
C ASP A 209 -14.65 4.39 -16.25
N LEU A 210 -15.94 4.07 -16.29
CA LEU A 210 -17.03 4.97 -15.85
C LEU A 210 -16.85 5.47 -14.40
N ARG A 211 -16.36 4.61 -13.51
CA ARG A 211 -16.17 4.98 -12.10
C ARG A 211 -15.06 6.01 -11.95
N THR A 212 -13.96 5.81 -12.64
CA THR A 212 -12.83 6.75 -12.67
C THR A 212 -13.23 8.08 -13.32
N GLN A 213 -14.02 8.06 -14.39
CA GLN A 213 -14.59 9.27 -15.02
C GLN A 213 -15.46 10.06 -14.03
N GLN A 214 -16.37 9.38 -13.30
CA GLN A 214 -17.23 10.02 -12.31
C GLN A 214 -16.44 10.64 -11.17
N LYS A 215 -15.44 9.91 -10.66
CA LYS A 215 -14.55 10.41 -9.60
C LYS A 215 -13.81 11.65 -10.05
N LEU A 216 -13.23 11.63 -11.26
CA LEU A 216 -12.50 12.75 -11.83
C LEU A 216 -13.39 13.98 -12.02
N ASN A 217 -14.59 13.79 -12.57
CA ASN A 217 -15.54 14.89 -12.75
C ASN A 217 -15.92 15.53 -11.41
N LEU A 218 -16.12 14.72 -10.37
CA LEU A 218 -16.40 15.23 -9.03
C LEU A 218 -15.21 15.99 -8.44
N GLU A 219 -13.99 15.47 -8.57
CA GLU A 219 -12.76 16.15 -8.13
C GLU A 219 -12.60 17.49 -8.84
N MET A 220 -12.74 17.53 -10.16
CA MET A 220 -12.64 18.75 -10.95
C MET A 220 -13.70 19.79 -10.53
N ALA A 221 -14.93 19.36 -10.25
CA ALA A 221 -16.00 20.24 -9.79
C ALA A 221 -15.73 20.81 -8.37
N LEU A 222 -15.10 20.03 -7.50
CA LEU A 222 -14.78 20.44 -6.13
C LEU A 222 -13.55 21.33 -6.05
N VAL A 223 -12.61 21.20 -6.98
CA VAL A 223 -11.36 21.97 -7.00
C VAL A 223 -11.58 23.39 -7.47
N SER A 224 -12.54 23.62 -8.34
CA SER A 224 -12.86 24.95 -8.87
C SER A 224 -13.09 26.05 -7.79
N PRO A 225 -13.67 25.76 -6.59
CA PRO A 225 -13.79 26.75 -5.52
C PRO A 225 -12.68 26.72 -4.47
N ILE A 226 -11.84 25.66 -4.39
CA ILE A 226 -10.90 25.44 -3.26
C ILE A 226 -9.49 25.20 -3.79
N ILE A 227 -8.85 26.26 -4.28
CA ILE A 227 -7.43 26.18 -4.68
C ILE A 227 -6.57 26.31 -3.44
N GLN A 228 -5.95 25.22 -2.98
CA GLN A 228 -4.93 25.27 -1.94
C GLN A 228 -3.55 25.55 -2.53
N PHE A 229 -2.90 26.55 -1.97
CA PHE A 229 -1.56 27.01 -2.33
C PHE A 229 -0.50 25.97 -1.97
N SER A 230 0.30 25.54 -2.94
CA SER A 230 1.59 24.89 -2.66
C SER A 230 2.71 25.87 -3.02
N PRO A 231 3.59 26.22 -2.09
CA PRO A 231 4.75 27.05 -2.42
C PRO A 231 5.69 26.26 -3.32
N ASN A 232 6.17 26.87 -4.40
CA ASN A 232 7.26 26.30 -5.18
C ASN A 232 8.59 26.41 -4.39
N PRO A 233 9.66 25.68 -4.79
CA PRO A 233 10.97 25.75 -4.12
C PRO A 233 11.60 27.15 -4.05
N GLN A 234 11.08 28.11 -4.82
CA GLN A 234 11.52 29.51 -4.88
C GLN A 234 10.64 30.45 -4.05
N GLY A 235 9.70 29.92 -3.24
CA GLY A 235 8.88 30.72 -2.33
C GLY A 235 7.75 31.51 -3.01
N GLN A 236 7.49 31.31 -4.30
CA GLN A 236 6.36 31.93 -4.99
C GLN A 236 5.11 31.05 -4.85
N THR A 237 4.03 31.60 -4.34
CA THR A 237 2.73 30.93 -4.29
C THR A 237 2.10 30.92 -5.67
N THR A 238 2.18 29.79 -6.36
CA THR A 238 1.38 29.54 -7.55
C THR A 238 0.16 28.71 -7.14
N ASN A 239 -1.03 29.19 -7.51
CA ASN A 239 -2.27 28.43 -7.39
C ASN A 239 -2.22 27.33 -8.44
N PHE A 240 -1.83 26.13 -8.03
CA PHE A 240 -1.65 25.02 -8.92
C PHE A 240 -2.40 23.80 -8.39
N TYR A 241 -3.31 23.28 -9.17
CA TYR A 241 -3.88 21.96 -8.95
C TYR A 241 -3.25 21.01 -9.94
N ALA A 242 -2.81 19.87 -9.48
CA ALA A 242 -2.38 18.80 -10.35
C ALA A 242 -2.88 17.46 -9.80
N THR A 243 -3.41 16.63 -10.68
CA THR A 243 -3.74 15.23 -10.38
C THR A 243 -3.20 14.33 -11.48
N VAL A 244 -2.89 13.10 -11.11
CA VAL A 244 -2.44 12.08 -12.05
C VAL A 244 -3.49 11.01 -12.14
N ILE A 245 -3.85 10.65 -13.35
CA ILE A 245 -4.79 9.59 -13.63
C ILE A 245 -4.10 8.51 -14.44
N ARG A 246 -4.36 7.27 -14.05
CA ARG A 246 -3.86 6.09 -14.74
C ARG A 246 -5.01 5.34 -15.37
N SER A 247 -4.89 5.08 -16.64
CA SER A 247 -5.60 3.99 -17.31
C SER A 247 -4.69 2.74 -17.34
N ARG A 248 -5.16 1.63 -17.88
CA ARG A 248 -4.39 0.36 -17.92
C ARG A 248 -2.96 0.51 -18.44
N ARG A 249 -2.76 1.38 -19.43
CA ARG A 249 -1.47 1.57 -20.11
C ARG A 249 -1.10 3.04 -20.37
N ASN A 250 -1.85 3.99 -19.84
CA ASN A 250 -1.57 5.41 -20.02
C ASN A 250 -1.55 6.15 -18.69
N ILE A 251 -0.72 7.16 -18.59
CA ILE A 251 -0.66 8.06 -17.46
C ILE A 251 -0.96 9.45 -17.99
N PHE A 252 -1.93 10.10 -17.36
CA PHE A 252 -2.31 11.46 -17.67
C PHE A 252 -2.07 12.36 -16.47
N ILE A 253 -1.55 13.55 -16.73
CA ILE A 253 -1.43 14.63 -15.76
C ILE A 253 -2.47 15.67 -16.10
N ILE A 254 -3.28 16.05 -15.13
CA ILE A 254 -4.30 17.08 -15.27
C ILE A 254 -3.91 18.22 -14.36
N THR A 255 -3.75 19.40 -14.91
CA THR A 255 -3.39 20.61 -14.17
C THR A 255 -4.49 21.64 -14.32
N MET A 256 -4.59 22.54 -13.35
CA MET A 256 -5.39 23.73 -13.44
C MET A 256 -4.53 24.92 -13.01
N GLU A 257 -4.37 25.90 -13.89
CA GLU A 257 -3.59 27.09 -13.66
C GLU A 257 -4.47 28.29 -13.22
N LYS A 258 -3.88 29.47 -13.19
CA LYS A 258 -4.55 30.72 -12.74
C LYS A 258 -5.75 31.12 -13.60
N ASP A 259 -5.79 30.69 -14.86
CA ASP A 259 -6.91 30.89 -15.79
C ASP A 259 -8.16 30.08 -15.42
N LYS A 260 -8.03 29.13 -14.46
CA LYS A 260 -9.06 28.20 -14.03
C LYS A 260 -9.48 27.15 -15.07
N ASP A 261 -8.72 27.01 -16.15
CA ASP A 261 -8.93 25.96 -17.13
C ASP A 261 -8.13 24.71 -16.77
N PHE A 262 -8.70 23.54 -17.09
CA PHE A 262 -8.03 22.26 -16.90
C PHE A 262 -7.25 21.90 -18.15
N HIS A 263 -5.96 21.68 -17.97
CA HIS A 263 -5.04 21.22 -19.02
C HIS A 263 -4.74 19.74 -18.81
N PHE A 264 -4.75 18.97 -19.89
CA PHE A 264 -4.57 17.54 -19.89
C PHE A 264 -3.30 17.18 -20.65
N TYR A 265 -2.46 16.35 -20.06
CA TYR A 265 -1.21 15.92 -20.66
C TYR A 265 -1.09 14.40 -20.58
N ALA A 266 -0.64 13.76 -21.67
CA ALA A 266 -0.21 12.38 -21.68
C ALA A 266 1.29 12.30 -21.39
N VAL A 267 1.70 11.37 -20.52
CA VAL A 267 3.11 11.10 -20.26
C VAL A 267 3.70 10.34 -21.44
N LYS A 268 4.85 10.81 -21.94
CA LYS A 268 5.64 10.21 -23.03
C LYS A 268 7.02 9.85 -22.52
N PHE A 269 7.61 8.85 -23.12
CA PHE A 269 8.99 8.46 -22.87
C PHE A 269 9.85 8.84 -24.07
N VAL A 270 10.99 9.48 -23.79
CA VAL A 270 11.94 9.93 -24.81
C VAL A 270 13.05 8.90 -24.90
N HIS A 271 13.23 8.33 -26.07
CA HIS A 271 14.34 7.43 -26.42
C HIS A 271 15.28 8.09 -27.41
N ASN A 272 16.57 7.80 -27.31
CA ASN A 272 17.54 8.22 -28.31
C ASN A 272 17.84 7.06 -29.28
N LEU A 273 17.32 7.16 -30.47
CA LEU A 273 17.49 6.15 -31.51
C LEU A 273 18.36 6.75 -32.65
N GLY A 274 19.60 6.32 -32.73
CA GLY A 274 20.54 6.77 -33.76
C GLY A 274 20.84 8.28 -33.69
N GLY A 275 20.88 8.87 -32.51
CA GLY A 275 21.13 10.29 -32.28
C GLY A 275 19.91 11.19 -32.45
N LYS A 276 18.71 10.61 -32.62
CA LYS A 276 17.44 11.33 -32.68
C LYS A 276 16.60 11.00 -31.44
N GLU A 277 16.07 12.03 -30.80
CA GLU A 277 15.06 11.87 -29.76
C GLU A 277 13.71 11.53 -30.37
N ILE A 278 13.11 10.42 -29.93
CA ILE A 278 11.81 9.95 -30.37
C ILE A 278 10.94 9.73 -29.14
N GLU A 279 9.75 10.28 -29.16
CA GLU A 279 8.79 10.13 -28.08
C GLU A 279 7.87 8.93 -28.32
N PHE A 280 7.79 8.05 -27.32
CA PHE A 280 6.87 6.92 -27.29
C PHE A 280 5.78 7.12 -26.24
N SER A 281 4.58 6.62 -26.54
CA SER A 281 3.51 6.58 -25.54
C SER A 281 3.83 5.49 -24.51
N MET A 282 3.32 5.66 -23.30
CA MET A 282 3.38 4.64 -22.27
C MET A 282 2.88 3.27 -22.77
N GLU A 283 1.84 3.29 -23.62
CA GLU A 283 1.24 2.08 -24.19
C GLU A 283 2.21 1.28 -25.10
N SER A 284 3.18 1.96 -25.70
CA SER A 284 4.20 1.35 -26.56
C SER A 284 5.35 0.73 -25.80
N GLU A 285 5.45 0.99 -24.50
CA GLU A 285 6.50 0.46 -23.65
C GLU A 285 6.24 -1.00 -23.24
N SER A 286 7.32 -1.70 -22.86
CA SER A 286 7.23 -3.08 -22.37
C SER A 286 6.55 -3.16 -20.99
N ASP A 287 5.96 -4.33 -20.67
CA ASP A 287 5.42 -4.57 -19.32
C ASP A 287 6.50 -4.42 -18.23
N GLY A 288 7.76 -4.73 -18.55
CA GLY A 288 8.90 -4.50 -17.66
C GLY A 288 9.14 -3.02 -17.38
N THR A 289 9.10 -2.19 -18.41
CA THR A 289 9.19 -0.73 -18.28
C THR A 289 8.04 -0.18 -17.45
N HIS A 290 6.80 -0.62 -17.69
CA HIS A 290 5.64 -0.25 -16.88
C HIS A 290 5.81 -0.60 -15.41
N ARG A 291 6.31 -1.81 -15.14
CA ARG A 291 6.54 -2.27 -13.77
C ARG A 291 7.63 -1.47 -13.10
N LEU A 292 8.74 -1.26 -13.78
CA LEU A 292 9.84 -0.47 -13.27
C LEU A 292 9.38 0.96 -12.95
N PHE A 293 8.63 1.59 -13.85
CA PHE A 293 8.10 2.93 -13.63
C PHE A 293 7.28 3.04 -12.34
N GLN A 294 6.44 2.02 -12.04
CA GLN A 294 5.72 1.95 -10.78
C GLN A 294 6.66 1.84 -9.57
N LEU A 295 7.70 1.01 -9.67
CA LEU A 295 8.65 0.82 -8.58
C LEU A 295 9.50 2.06 -8.31
N LEU A 296 9.85 2.84 -9.34
CA LEU A 296 10.63 4.06 -9.18
C LEU A 296 9.91 5.09 -8.31
N GLU A 297 8.59 5.11 -8.31
CA GLU A 297 7.82 5.99 -7.41
C GLU A 297 8.12 5.72 -5.93
N ILE A 298 8.37 4.46 -5.57
CA ILE A 298 8.76 4.10 -4.19
C ILE A 298 10.10 4.74 -3.82
N LEU A 299 11.03 4.81 -4.79
CA LEU A 299 12.35 5.40 -4.55
C LEU A 299 12.31 6.91 -4.34
N ILE A 300 11.46 7.62 -5.07
CA ILE A 300 11.37 9.09 -5.01
C ILE A 300 10.37 9.59 -3.95
N CYS A 301 9.47 8.74 -3.44
CA CYS A 301 8.49 9.13 -2.43
C CYS A 301 9.19 9.60 -1.15
N LYS A 302 8.99 10.85 -0.74
CA LYS A 302 9.60 11.46 0.47
C LYS A 302 8.72 11.38 1.71
N LYS A 303 7.48 10.86 1.59
CA LYS A 303 6.56 10.66 2.71
C LYS A 303 6.91 9.41 3.51
N GLU A 304 6.44 9.34 4.75
CA GLU A 304 6.45 8.08 5.52
C GLU A 304 5.48 7.09 4.85
N LYS A 305 5.97 5.91 4.49
CA LYS A 305 5.17 4.88 3.80
C LYS A 305 5.55 3.47 4.24
N VAL A 306 4.55 2.62 4.27
CA VAL A 306 4.69 1.17 4.39
C VAL A 306 4.07 0.55 3.14
N TYR A 307 4.90 -0.04 2.32
CA TYR A 307 4.48 -0.74 1.10
C TYR A 307 4.42 -2.24 1.38
N ILE A 308 3.26 -2.83 1.13
CA ILE A 308 3.08 -4.29 1.09
C ILE A 308 2.84 -4.66 -0.37
N MET A 309 3.82 -5.31 -0.99
CA MET A 309 3.81 -5.55 -2.44
C MET A 309 3.81 -7.04 -2.77
N ASP A 310 2.90 -7.47 -3.62
CA ASP A 310 2.90 -8.83 -4.15
C ASP A 310 3.75 -8.90 -5.43
N GLU A 311 4.58 -9.95 -5.54
CA GLU A 311 5.40 -10.27 -6.71
C GLU A 311 6.22 -9.08 -7.26
N ILE A 312 7.18 -8.58 -6.47
CA ILE A 312 8.01 -7.45 -6.89
C ILE A 312 8.74 -7.70 -8.21
N ASN A 313 9.14 -8.94 -8.47
CA ASN A 313 9.91 -9.37 -9.65
C ASN A 313 9.05 -9.59 -10.90
N ARG A 314 7.72 -9.48 -10.82
CA ARG A 314 6.85 -9.73 -11.97
C ARG A 314 7.19 -8.80 -13.14
N SER A 315 7.32 -9.38 -14.33
CA SER A 315 7.70 -8.69 -15.58
C SER A 315 9.06 -8.02 -15.57
N LEU A 316 9.88 -8.19 -14.52
CA LEU A 316 11.22 -7.64 -14.46
C LEU A 316 12.29 -8.70 -14.72
N HIS A 317 13.35 -8.28 -15.40
CA HIS A 317 14.56 -9.09 -15.44
C HIS A 317 15.15 -9.20 -14.02
N PRO A 318 15.65 -10.39 -13.59
CA PRO A 318 16.20 -10.60 -12.25
C PRO A 318 17.22 -9.55 -11.78
N LYS A 319 18.11 -9.12 -12.68
CA LYS A 319 19.09 -8.06 -12.37
C LYS A 319 18.42 -6.73 -12.02
N LEU A 320 17.29 -6.37 -12.65
CA LEU A 320 16.57 -5.13 -12.37
C LEU A 320 15.92 -5.19 -10.98
N THR A 321 15.38 -6.36 -10.61
CA THR A 321 14.80 -6.57 -9.26
C THR A 321 15.86 -6.38 -8.18
N VAL A 322 17.03 -7.00 -8.36
CA VAL A 322 18.18 -6.84 -7.44
C VAL A 322 18.64 -5.37 -7.37
N GLN A 323 18.78 -4.72 -8.52
CA GLN A 323 19.18 -3.31 -8.59
C GLN A 323 18.18 -2.39 -7.90
N PHE A 324 16.88 -2.65 -8.07
CA PHE A 324 15.81 -1.90 -7.40
C PHE A 324 15.95 -2.02 -5.87
N VAL A 325 16.09 -3.24 -5.34
CA VAL A 325 16.20 -3.46 -3.89
C VAL A 325 17.44 -2.78 -3.33
N LYS A 326 18.59 -2.86 -4.02
CA LYS A 326 19.82 -2.15 -3.62
C LYS A 326 19.61 -0.64 -3.58
N LYS A 327 18.99 -0.05 -4.61
CA LYS A 327 18.66 1.39 -4.63
C LYS A 327 17.63 1.77 -3.56
N TYR A 328 16.66 0.89 -3.30
CA TYR A 328 15.70 1.09 -2.23
C TYR A 328 16.41 1.25 -0.88
N PHE A 329 17.32 0.35 -0.51
CA PHE A 329 18.06 0.46 0.76
C PHE A 329 18.90 1.74 0.86
N LEU A 330 19.54 2.16 -0.24
CA LEU A 330 20.29 3.42 -0.28
C LEU A 330 19.37 4.63 -0.05
N ASN A 331 18.21 4.65 -0.69
CA ASN A 331 17.24 5.75 -0.61
C ASN A 331 16.42 5.74 0.69
N ALA A 332 16.22 4.57 1.29
CA ALA A 332 15.49 4.42 2.54
C ALA A 332 16.29 4.90 3.77
N LYS A 333 17.62 5.04 3.63
CA LYS A 333 18.49 5.43 4.73
C LYS A 333 18.09 6.78 5.33
N GLY A 334 17.79 6.79 6.63
CA GLY A 334 17.32 7.98 7.35
C GLY A 334 15.87 8.38 7.10
N ARG A 335 15.12 7.57 6.36
CA ARG A 335 13.68 7.77 6.07
C ARG A 335 12.83 6.75 6.82
N ARG A 336 11.56 7.12 7.06
CA ARG A 336 10.57 6.21 7.61
C ARG A 336 9.76 5.55 6.49
N ILE A 337 10.41 4.63 5.82
CA ILE A 337 9.83 3.87 4.73
C ILE A 337 10.11 2.39 4.95
N GLN A 338 9.10 1.55 4.77
CA GLN A 338 9.22 0.11 4.87
C GLN A 338 8.68 -0.54 3.60
N LEU A 339 9.36 -1.56 3.11
CA LEU A 339 8.92 -2.38 1.99
C LEU A 339 8.86 -3.84 2.46
N VAL A 340 7.66 -4.41 2.46
CA VAL A 340 7.42 -5.84 2.63
C VAL A 340 6.96 -6.37 1.27
N THR A 341 7.65 -7.35 0.72
CA THR A 341 7.32 -7.84 -0.61
C THR A 341 7.40 -9.36 -0.71
N THR A 342 6.53 -9.92 -1.53
CA THR A 342 6.66 -11.31 -1.94
C THR A 342 7.48 -11.40 -3.22
N THR A 343 8.25 -12.47 -3.37
CA THR A 343 9.07 -12.69 -4.55
C THR A 343 9.31 -14.18 -4.79
N HIS A 344 9.65 -14.52 -6.02
CA HIS A 344 10.22 -15.80 -6.42
C HIS A 344 11.71 -15.67 -6.82
N GLU A 345 12.30 -14.48 -6.65
CA GLU A 345 13.67 -14.19 -7.04
C GLU A 345 14.65 -14.56 -5.92
N SER A 346 15.25 -15.74 -6.03
CA SER A 346 16.21 -16.26 -5.03
C SER A 346 17.48 -15.42 -4.91
N ARG A 347 17.88 -14.70 -5.98
CA ARG A 347 19.08 -13.84 -5.96
C ARG A 347 19.01 -12.69 -4.97
N LEU A 348 17.80 -12.36 -4.47
CA LEU A 348 17.63 -11.42 -3.36
C LEU A 348 18.10 -11.98 -2.03
N MET A 349 18.18 -13.33 -1.90
CA MET A 349 18.64 -14.03 -0.70
C MET A 349 20.18 -14.01 -0.62
N SER A 350 20.76 -12.81 -0.55
CA SER A 350 22.21 -12.59 -0.43
C SER A 350 22.49 -11.67 0.74
N HIS A 351 23.50 -12.01 1.55
CA HIS A 351 23.96 -11.18 2.67
C HIS A 351 24.38 -9.76 2.25
N ASP A 352 24.76 -9.57 0.98
CA ASP A 352 25.11 -8.26 0.43
C ASP A 352 23.86 -7.38 0.13
N ILE A 353 22.65 -7.97 0.20
CA ILE A 353 21.40 -7.28 -0.16
C ILE A 353 20.49 -7.17 1.05
N VAL A 354 20.21 -8.28 1.75
CA VAL A 354 19.26 -8.37 2.84
C VAL A 354 19.84 -9.15 4.01
N ARG A 355 19.39 -8.84 5.23
CA ARG A 355 19.73 -9.60 6.44
C ARG A 355 18.82 -10.83 6.56
N ARG A 356 19.21 -11.78 7.38
CA ARG A 356 18.45 -13.01 7.61
C ARG A 356 17.08 -12.74 8.24
N ASP A 357 17.01 -11.79 9.18
CA ASP A 357 15.77 -11.34 9.82
C ASP A 357 14.79 -10.65 8.86
N GLU A 358 15.29 -10.20 7.70
CA GLU A 358 14.48 -9.61 6.63
C GLU A 358 13.95 -10.66 5.63
N ILE A 359 14.41 -11.92 5.70
CA ILE A 359 13.98 -13.01 4.83
C ILE A 359 12.98 -13.90 5.54
N TRP A 360 11.79 -14.00 4.97
CA TRP A 360 10.72 -14.85 5.46
C TRP A 360 10.35 -15.91 4.42
N ILE A 361 10.28 -17.15 4.85
CA ILE A 361 9.90 -18.28 4.01
C ILE A 361 8.41 -18.57 4.22
N ALA A 362 7.68 -18.71 3.12
CA ALA A 362 6.30 -19.19 3.11
C ALA A 362 6.28 -20.65 2.66
N ASP A 363 5.80 -21.54 3.51
CA ASP A 363 5.62 -22.94 3.20
C ASP A 363 4.27 -23.46 3.69
N LYS A 364 3.96 -24.72 3.36
CA LYS A 364 2.76 -25.40 3.78
C LYS A 364 3.05 -26.31 4.96
N ASN A 365 2.15 -26.30 5.96
CA ASN A 365 2.09 -27.34 6.97
C ASN A 365 1.45 -28.63 6.41
N ASP A 366 1.47 -29.68 7.21
CA ASP A 366 0.86 -30.99 6.86
C ASP A 366 -0.65 -30.90 6.62
N ASP A 367 -1.32 -29.93 7.24
CA ASP A 367 -2.75 -29.64 7.07
C ASP A 367 -3.05 -28.66 5.94
N ASP A 368 -2.09 -28.40 5.03
CA ASP A 368 -2.19 -27.43 3.94
C ASP A 368 -2.33 -25.97 4.39
N SER A 369 -2.28 -25.64 5.66
CA SER A 369 -2.20 -24.25 6.12
C SER A 369 -0.86 -23.60 5.75
N THR A 370 -0.84 -22.28 5.65
CA THR A 370 0.41 -21.54 5.37
C THR A 370 1.18 -21.30 6.65
N LYS A 371 2.46 -21.65 6.64
CA LYS A 371 3.45 -21.29 7.67
C LYS A 371 4.37 -20.20 7.14
N LEU A 372 4.60 -19.17 7.95
CA LEU A 372 5.61 -18.14 7.72
C LEU A 372 6.64 -18.20 8.84
N PHE A 373 7.92 -18.21 8.51
CA PHE A 373 9.00 -18.17 9.47
C PHE A 373 10.19 -17.36 8.94
N SER A 374 10.94 -16.74 9.85
CA SER A 374 12.14 -15.99 9.54
C SER A 374 13.34 -16.92 9.38
N LEU A 375 14.26 -16.61 8.46
CA LEU A 375 15.54 -17.30 8.39
C LEU A 375 16.44 -17.03 9.60
N GLU A 376 16.16 -16.01 10.40
CA GLU A 376 16.87 -15.78 11.66
C GLU A 376 16.54 -16.84 12.72
N ASP A 377 15.32 -17.38 12.69
CA ASP A 377 14.87 -18.43 13.62
C ASP A 377 15.48 -19.80 13.31
N GLU A 378 16.06 -19.96 12.10
CA GLU A 378 16.68 -21.20 11.67
C GLU A 378 18.18 -21.23 12.03
N GLN A 379 18.65 -22.37 12.56
CA GLN A 379 20.07 -22.58 12.90
C GLN A 379 20.93 -22.80 11.63
N VAL A 380 21.11 -21.74 10.85
CA VAL A 380 21.92 -21.77 9.62
C VAL A 380 23.33 -21.27 9.89
N ARG A 381 24.33 -22.01 9.44
CA ARG A 381 25.74 -21.54 9.48
C ARG A 381 25.89 -20.30 8.61
N ILE A 382 26.60 -19.28 9.13
CA ILE A 382 26.78 -17.96 8.51
C ILE A 382 27.53 -18.01 7.17
N ASP A 383 28.30 -19.08 6.95
CA ASP A 383 29.20 -19.28 5.81
C ASP A 383 28.55 -19.90 4.57
N LYS A 384 27.23 -20.19 4.61
CA LYS A 384 26.53 -20.81 3.49
C LYS A 384 25.85 -19.78 2.59
N VAL A 385 25.89 -20.04 1.27
CA VAL A 385 25.21 -19.27 0.23
C VAL A 385 23.71 -19.47 0.37
N LEU A 386 22.97 -18.42 0.77
CA LEU A 386 21.54 -18.51 1.14
C LEU A 386 20.68 -18.95 -0.04
N ASP A 387 20.90 -18.38 -1.22
CA ASP A 387 20.10 -18.68 -2.42
C ASP A 387 20.26 -20.15 -2.85
N GLN A 388 21.48 -20.70 -2.75
CA GLN A 388 21.73 -22.09 -3.09
C GLN A 388 21.05 -23.05 -2.10
N ASN A 389 21.15 -22.79 -0.79
CA ASN A 389 20.45 -23.61 0.22
C ASN A 389 18.93 -23.55 0.07
N TYR A 390 18.38 -22.39 -0.34
CA TYR A 390 16.97 -22.26 -0.65
C TYR A 390 16.61 -23.12 -1.87
N MET A 391 17.40 -23.06 -2.96
CA MET A 391 17.18 -23.86 -4.16
C MET A 391 17.31 -25.37 -3.89
N ASP A 392 18.20 -25.76 -2.98
CA ASP A 392 18.38 -27.15 -2.50
C ASP A 392 17.27 -27.59 -1.50
N ASN A 393 16.26 -26.73 -1.30
CA ASN A 393 15.10 -26.97 -0.41
C ASN A 393 15.45 -27.27 1.05
N VAL A 394 16.53 -26.69 1.56
CA VAL A 394 16.99 -26.92 2.94
C VAL A 394 15.96 -26.42 3.97
N TRP A 395 15.22 -25.36 3.64
CA TRP A 395 14.22 -24.73 4.52
C TRP A 395 12.77 -24.92 4.06
N GLY A 396 12.52 -25.71 3.03
CA GLY A 396 11.21 -25.74 2.39
C GLY A 396 10.97 -24.53 1.49
N GLY A 397 9.74 -24.36 1.03
CA GLY A 397 9.35 -23.20 0.19
C GLY A 397 9.71 -23.34 -1.29
N VAL A 398 10.40 -24.41 -1.70
CA VAL A 398 10.73 -24.72 -3.11
C VAL A 398 9.82 -25.82 -3.63
N PRO A 399 9.41 -25.81 -4.92
CA PRO A 399 8.69 -26.90 -5.53
C PRO A 399 9.52 -28.19 -5.53
N VAL A 400 8.93 -29.28 -5.03
CA VAL A 400 9.51 -30.63 -5.13
C VAL A 400 8.79 -31.33 -6.27
N PHE A 401 9.54 -31.74 -7.30
CA PHE A 401 8.99 -32.50 -8.40
C PHE A 401 9.00 -33.97 -8.02
N LYS A 402 7.87 -34.66 -8.21
CA LYS A 402 7.86 -36.11 -8.21
C LYS A 402 8.42 -36.58 -9.56
N ASP A 403 9.47 -37.36 -9.53
CA ASP A 403 9.98 -37.98 -10.77
C ASP A 403 8.82 -38.73 -11.42
N ALA A 404 8.62 -38.50 -12.71
CA ALA A 404 7.67 -39.26 -13.49
C ALA A 404 8.23 -40.70 -13.55
N GLU A 405 7.55 -41.65 -12.88
CA GLU A 405 7.78 -43.09 -13.05
C GLU A 405 7.45 -43.55 -14.48
#